data_92f6d647b56ffcaf6798bbbc14f37697
#
_entry.id   92f6d647b56ffcaf6798bbbc14f37697
#
_cell.length_a   1.000
_cell.length_b   1.000
_cell.length_c   1.000
_cell.angle_alpha   90.00
_cell.angle_beta   90.00
_cell.angle_gamma   90.00
#
_symmetry.space_group_name_H-M   'P 1'
#
loop_
_entity.id
_entity.type
_entity.pdbx_description
1 polymer ?
#
loop_
_entity_poly.entity_id
_entity_poly.type
_entity_poly.pdbx_seq_one_letter_code
_entity_poly.pdbx_strand_id
1 'polypeptide(L)'
;LNDETGKPVIDLDTHFFNIDLSVGNECDRVVFNVDYVIHLADIVAGIDYVFGNQGELFRLNNLINTHVFNSVRKAGKDRVKGLIYVGTACSFPLTRQNSLDVVPLKEEELFPALPESAYGWSKLMGQIELGFLEKETGIPCCTLMFHNVYGSPCDYGERSQVIPALIRKAVNYPKEPFNVWGSGSQGRAFIHVDDIVEALCLALEKGWEHGYIQIGPSVCTSIKEIAETIVKISGKNIEIV
;
A
#
# COMPACT_ATOMS: atom_id res chain seq x y z
N LEU A 1 17.38 -10.38 -2.11
CA LEU A 1 18.02 -9.23 -1.46
C LEU A 1 19.31 -9.71 -0.83
N ASN A 2 20.41 -9.08 -1.15
CA ASN A 2 21.71 -9.36 -0.56
C ASN A 2 22.10 -8.20 0.38
N ASP A 3 22.83 -8.52 1.44
CA ASP A 3 23.46 -7.53 2.31
C ASP A 3 24.67 -6.86 1.62
N GLU A 4 25.33 -5.95 2.32
CA GLU A 4 26.51 -5.22 1.84
C GLU A 4 27.69 -6.16 1.48
N THR A 5 27.66 -7.42 1.95
CA THR A 5 28.68 -8.44 1.66
C THR A 5 28.29 -9.35 0.50
N GLY A 6 27.10 -9.15 -0.11
CA GLY A 6 26.58 -9.97 -1.18
C GLY A 6 25.90 -11.26 -0.72
N LYS A 7 25.67 -11.44 0.59
CA LYS A 7 24.94 -12.60 1.12
C LYS A 7 23.43 -12.36 1.08
N PRO A 8 22.60 -13.38 0.79
CA PRO A 8 21.15 -13.27 0.92
C PRO A 8 20.76 -12.85 2.33
N VAL A 9 20.03 -11.74 2.45
CA VAL A 9 19.45 -11.27 3.73
C VAL A 9 18.28 -12.17 4.15
N ILE A 10 17.62 -12.78 3.16
CA ILE A 10 16.53 -13.73 3.37
C ILE A 10 16.99 -15.09 2.81
N ASP A 11 17.01 -16.08 3.66
CA ASP A 11 17.13 -17.48 3.24
C ASP A 11 15.78 -17.95 2.71
N LEU A 12 15.69 -18.08 1.38
CA LEU A 12 14.45 -18.47 0.71
C LEU A 12 13.99 -19.89 1.07
N ASP A 13 14.90 -20.74 1.51
CA ASP A 13 14.56 -22.12 1.89
C ASP A 13 13.93 -22.20 3.29
N THR A 14 14.30 -21.28 4.18
CA THR A 14 13.85 -21.29 5.58
C THR A 14 12.91 -20.15 5.96
N HIS A 15 12.95 -19.02 5.23
CA HIS A 15 12.22 -17.79 5.56
C HIS A 15 11.18 -17.38 4.51
N PHE A 16 11.11 -18.07 3.37
CA PHE A 16 10.15 -17.79 2.33
C PHE A 16 9.12 -18.91 2.19
N PHE A 17 7.83 -18.53 2.28
CA PHE A 17 6.70 -19.43 2.09
C PHE A 17 5.89 -18.98 0.89
N ASN A 18 5.87 -19.76 -0.18
CA ASN A 18 4.97 -19.53 -1.31
C ASN A 18 3.59 -20.09 -0.98
N ILE A 19 2.72 -19.24 -0.47
CA ILE A 19 1.37 -19.60 -0.02
C ILE A 19 0.34 -18.60 -0.56
N ASP A 20 -0.91 -19.06 -0.66
CA ASP A 20 -2.05 -18.21 -1.00
C ASP A 20 -2.79 -17.80 0.30
N LEU A 21 -2.65 -16.52 0.67
CA LEU A 21 -3.30 -15.98 1.87
C LEU A 21 -4.84 -15.87 1.74
N SER A 22 -5.40 -16.05 0.55
CA SER A 22 -6.85 -16.20 0.39
C SER A 22 -7.37 -17.57 0.82
N VAL A 23 -6.45 -18.51 1.17
CA VAL A 23 -6.75 -19.83 1.70
C VAL A 23 -6.43 -19.86 3.19
N GLY A 24 -7.47 -19.91 4.03
CA GLY A 24 -7.35 -19.66 5.48
C GLY A 24 -6.32 -20.47 6.23
N ASN A 25 -6.17 -21.77 5.91
CA ASN A 25 -5.21 -22.64 6.61
C ASN A 25 -3.74 -22.34 6.25
N GLU A 26 -3.47 -21.70 5.12
CA GLU A 26 -2.12 -21.34 4.72
C GLU A 26 -1.55 -20.24 5.60
N CYS A 27 -2.38 -19.29 6.06
CA CYS A 27 -1.96 -18.23 6.97
C CYS A 27 -1.44 -18.76 8.30
N ASP A 28 -2.03 -19.82 8.85
CA ASP A 28 -1.62 -20.42 10.12
C ASP A 28 -0.15 -20.92 10.05
N ARG A 29 0.30 -21.42 8.88
CA ARG A 29 1.66 -21.93 8.66
C ARG A 29 2.75 -20.90 8.88
N VAL A 30 2.45 -19.63 8.61
CA VAL A 30 3.43 -18.54 8.75
C VAL A 30 3.23 -17.77 10.05
N VAL A 31 2.00 -17.47 10.43
CA VAL A 31 1.68 -16.65 11.60
C VAL A 31 2.10 -17.33 12.91
N PHE A 32 1.98 -18.65 13.03
CA PHE A 32 2.32 -19.37 14.27
C PHE A 32 3.83 -19.44 14.56
N ASN A 33 4.67 -18.98 13.66
CA ASN A 33 6.14 -19.03 13.79
C ASN A 33 6.80 -17.66 13.97
N VAL A 34 6.02 -16.59 14.15
CA VAL A 34 6.55 -15.22 14.24
C VAL A 34 6.04 -14.49 15.48
N ASP A 35 6.81 -13.51 15.97
CA ASP A 35 6.42 -12.68 17.10
C ASP A 35 5.63 -11.43 16.66
N TYR A 36 5.90 -10.91 15.45
CA TYR A 36 5.22 -9.77 14.88
C TYR A 36 4.75 -10.08 13.47
N VAL A 37 3.61 -9.53 13.10
CA VAL A 37 3.05 -9.63 11.76
C VAL A 37 2.98 -8.24 11.15
N ILE A 38 3.57 -8.08 9.95
CA ILE A 38 3.39 -6.90 9.11
C ILE A 38 2.59 -7.35 7.89
N HIS A 39 1.31 -6.99 7.86
CA HIS A 39 0.40 -7.41 6.80
C HIS A 39 0.40 -6.42 5.64
N LEU A 40 1.23 -6.72 4.63
CA LEU A 40 1.38 -5.96 3.38
C LEU A 40 0.62 -6.58 2.21
N ALA A 41 0.16 -7.83 2.37
CA ALA A 41 -0.44 -8.58 1.28
C ALA A 41 -1.80 -8.01 0.88
N ASP A 42 -1.95 -7.72 -0.41
CA ASP A 42 -3.13 -7.12 -0.99
C ASP A 42 -3.12 -7.27 -2.51
N ILE A 43 -4.27 -7.22 -3.14
CA ILE A 43 -4.37 -7.05 -4.59
C ILE A 43 -4.51 -5.56 -4.86
N VAL A 44 -3.43 -4.96 -5.33
CA VAL A 44 -3.35 -3.55 -5.71
C VAL A 44 -2.77 -3.41 -7.11
N ALA A 45 -3.28 -2.46 -7.88
CA ALA A 45 -2.83 -2.22 -9.24
C ALA A 45 -3.16 -0.78 -9.67
N GLY A 46 -2.83 -0.43 -10.91
CA GLY A 46 -3.23 0.84 -11.51
C GLY A 46 -4.75 1.00 -11.57
N ILE A 47 -5.18 2.25 -11.73
CA ILE A 47 -6.58 2.67 -11.62
C ILE A 47 -7.54 1.89 -12.53
N ASP A 48 -7.12 1.57 -13.77
CA ASP A 48 -7.94 0.79 -14.71
C ASP A 48 -8.28 -0.59 -14.20
N TYR A 49 -7.28 -1.28 -13.67
CA TYR A 49 -7.47 -2.62 -13.13
C TYR A 49 -8.42 -2.59 -11.94
N VAL A 50 -8.24 -1.62 -11.04
CA VAL A 50 -9.07 -1.46 -9.84
C VAL A 50 -10.53 -1.23 -10.23
N PHE A 51 -10.81 -0.29 -11.14
CA PHE A 51 -12.20 0.00 -11.55
C PHE A 51 -12.81 -1.07 -12.44
N GLY A 52 -12.00 -1.80 -13.21
CA GLY A 52 -12.46 -2.92 -14.04
C GLY A 52 -12.77 -4.21 -13.28
N ASN A 53 -12.22 -4.37 -12.06
CA ASN A 53 -12.30 -5.64 -11.31
C ASN A 53 -12.80 -5.45 -9.86
N GLN A 54 -13.66 -4.48 -9.59
CA GLN A 54 -14.03 -4.07 -8.24
C GLN A 54 -14.58 -5.20 -7.35
N GLY A 55 -15.48 -6.02 -7.89
CA GLY A 55 -16.13 -7.09 -7.10
C GLY A 55 -15.14 -8.18 -6.67
N GLU A 56 -14.28 -8.62 -7.57
CA GLU A 56 -13.27 -9.63 -7.27
C GLU A 56 -12.20 -9.10 -6.32
N LEU A 57 -11.74 -7.87 -6.55
CA LEU A 57 -10.75 -7.19 -5.73
C LEU A 57 -11.24 -7.00 -4.30
N PHE A 58 -12.48 -6.53 -4.14
CA PHE A 58 -13.11 -6.41 -2.82
C PHE A 58 -13.18 -7.76 -2.10
N ARG A 59 -13.65 -8.81 -2.79
CA ARG A 59 -13.79 -10.15 -2.22
C ARG A 59 -12.45 -10.74 -1.78
N LEU A 60 -11.44 -10.70 -2.66
CA LEU A 60 -10.14 -11.32 -2.38
C LEU A 60 -9.39 -10.58 -1.29
N ASN A 61 -9.37 -9.25 -1.31
CA ASN A 61 -8.69 -8.47 -0.27
C ASN A 61 -9.33 -8.68 1.11
N ASN A 62 -10.66 -8.74 1.20
CA ASN A 62 -11.31 -9.05 2.47
C ASN A 62 -11.00 -10.50 2.92
N LEU A 63 -10.95 -11.48 2.02
CA LEU A 63 -10.56 -12.85 2.38
C LEU A 63 -9.12 -12.90 2.92
N ILE A 64 -8.17 -12.27 2.26
CA ILE A 64 -6.78 -12.19 2.70
C ILE A 64 -6.70 -11.56 4.10
N ASN A 65 -7.33 -10.41 4.29
CA ASN A 65 -7.34 -9.72 5.58
C ASN A 65 -7.92 -10.62 6.68
N THR A 66 -9.14 -11.13 6.47
CA THR A 66 -9.83 -11.97 7.45
C THR A 66 -9.05 -13.25 7.79
N HIS A 67 -8.41 -13.90 6.82
CA HIS A 67 -7.64 -15.11 7.07
C HIS A 67 -6.36 -14.81 7.89
N VAL A 68 -5.62 -13.74 7.55
CA VAL A 68 -4.45 -13.33 8.32
C VAL A 68 -4.85 -12.95 9.75
N PHE A 69 -5.88 -12.14 9.92
CA PHE A 69 -6.35 -11.72 11.24
C PHE A 69 -6.88 -12.88 12.08
N ASN A 70 -7.59 -13.83 11.47
CA ASN A 70 -8.05 -15.02 12.14
C ASN A 70 -6.88 -15.91 12.58
N SER A 71 -5.82 -16.01 11.80
CA SER A 71 -4.61 -16.75 12.18
C SER A 71 -3.88 -16.08 13.36
N VAL A 72 -3.81 -14.73 13.38
CA VAL A 72 -3.29 -13.96 14.51
C VAL A 72 -4.15 -14.19 15.77
N ARG A 73 -5.49 -14.16 15.64
CA ARG A 73 -6.43 -14.46 16.73
C ARG A 73 -6.19 -15.86 17.31
N LYS A 74 -6.04 -16.88 16.46
CA LYS A 74 -5.76 -18.27 16.87
C LYS A 74 -4.41 -18.41 17.57
N ALA A 75 -3.37 -17.73 17.07
CA ALA A 75 -2.04 -17.76 17.65
C ALA A 75 -2.03 -17.15 19.06
N GLY A 76 -2.84 -16.11 19.27
CA GLY A 76 -2.99 -15.42 20.56
C GLY A 76 -1.78 -14.56 20.94
N LYS A 77 -1.97 -13.74 21.99
CA LYS A 77 -0.96 -12.75 22.42
C LYS A 77 0.32 -13.36 23.02
N ASP A 78 0.26 -14.60 23.44
CA ASP A 78 1.46 -15.30 23.94
C ASP A 78 2.44 -15.61 22.80
N ARG A 79 1.93 -15.75 21.58
CA ARG A 79 2.71 -16.00 20.37
C ARG A 79 2.92 -14.74 19.55
N VAL A 80 1.87 -14.02 19.16
CA VAL A 80 1.96 -12.79 18.36
C VAL A 80 1.92 -11.58 19.28
N LYS A 81 2.99 -10.79 19.30
CA LYS A 81 3.18 -9.63 20.17
C LYS A 81 2.63 -8.33 19.58
N GLY A 82 2.39 -8.31 18.27
CA GLY A 82 1.79 -7.17 17.60
C GLY A 82 1.53 -7.41 16.11
N LEU A 83 0.56 -6.68 15.57
CA LEU A 83 0.16 -6.73 14.17
C LEU A 83 0.09 -5.33 13.58
N ILE A 84 0.91 -5.07 12.55
CA ILE A 84 0.81 -3.87 11.71
C ILE A 84 0.02 -4.22 10.45
N TYR A 85 -1.03 -3.46 10.19
CA TYR A 85 -1.81 -3.52 8.96
C TYR A 85 -1.51 -2.33 8.08
N VAL A 86 -1.34 -2.56 6.78
CA VAL A 86 -1.15 -1.48 5.83
C VAL A 86 -2.49 -1.07 5.23
N GLY A 87 -2.97 0.09 5.66
CA GLY A 87 -4.11 0.80 5.10
C GLY A 87 -3.73 1.70 3.92
N THR A 88 -4.62 2.57 3.52
CA THR A 88 -4.42 3.47 2.37
C THR A 88 -5.17 4.79 2.53
N ALA A 89 -4.62 5.86 1.97
CA ALA A 89 -5.35 7.12 1.81
C ALA A 89 -6.64 6.98 0.98
N CYS A 90 -6.76 5.95 0.13
CA CYS A 90 -7.99 5.66 -0.63
C CYS A 90 -9.19 5.25 0.25
N SER A 91 -8.99 4.99 1.53
CA SER A 91 -10.06 4.73 2.51
C SER A 91 -10.82 5.99 2.92
N PHE A 92 -10.26 7.18 2.68
CA PHE A 92 -10.91 8.45 3.00
C PHE A 92 -12.10 8.75 2.09
N PRO A 93 -13.04 9.61 2.54
CA PRO A 93 -14.17 10.01 1.72
C PRO A 93 -13.75 10.65 0.41
N LEU A 94 -14.42 10.28 -0.69
CA LEU A 94 -14.19 10.80 -2.03
C LEU A 94 -14.20 12.35 -2.07
N THR A 95 -15.09 12.97 -1.30
CA THR A 95 -15.19 14.43 -1.18
C THR A 95 -13.92 15.11 -0.68
N ARG A 96 -13.08 14.37 0.07
CA ARG A 96 -11.79 14.87 0.57
C ARG A 96 -10.65 14.65 -0.43
N GLN A 97 -10.84 13.74 -1.39
CA GLN A 97 -9.80 13.37 -2.37
C GLN A 97 -9.95 14.10 -3.72
N ASN A 98 -11.14 14.60 -4.03
CA ASN A 98 -11.45 15.27 -5.30
C ASN A 98 -11.37 16.80 -5.23
N SER A 99 -10.97 17.38 -4.10
CA SER A 99 -10.74 18.83 -4.02
C SER A 99 -9.52 19.22 -4.85
N LEU A 100 -9.64 20.26 -5.65
CA LEU A 100 -8.50 20.92 -6.30
C LEU A 100 -7.65 21.70 -5.29
N ASP A 101 -8.25 22.07 -4.16
CA ASP A 101 -7.54 22.64 -3.02
C ASP A 101 -6.85 21.51 -2.28
N VAL A 102 -5.54 21.48 -2.34
CA VAL A 102 -4.72 20.47 -1.66
C VAL A 102 -4.73 20.71 -0.16
N VAL A 103 -5.70 20.10 0.50
CA VAL A 103 -5.77 20.09 1.96
C VAL A 103 -5.29 18.73 2.45
N PRO A 104 -4.25 18.64 3.29
CA PRO A 104 -3.81 17.36 3.86
C PRO A 104 -4.96 16.66 4.57
N LEU A 105 -5.07 15.35 4.34
CA LEU A 105 -6.02 14.49 5.04
C LEU A 105 -5.58 14.37 6.50
N LYS A 106 -6.56 14.40 7.42
CA LYS A 106 -6.33 14.17 8.85
C LYS A 106 -7.03 12.89 9.28
N GLU A 107 -6.47 12.20 10.25
CA GLU A 107 -6.98 10.91 10.73
C GLU A 107 -8.46 11.00 11.14
N GLU A 108 -8.87 12.07 11.81
CA GLU A 108 -10.26 12.30 12.23
C GLU A 108 -11.26 12.47 11.07
N GLU A 109 -10.78 12.71 9.85
CA GLU A 109 -11.61 12.90 8.66
C GLU A 109 -11.93 11.58 7.91
N LEU A 110 -11.44 10.44 8.42
CA LEU A 110 -11.73 9.14 7.84
C LEU A 110 -13.23 8.81 7.88
N PHE A 111 -13.92 9.29 8.90
CA PHE A 111 -15.36 9.08 9.04
C PHE A 111 -16.14 10.41 9.04
N PRO A 112 -17.35 10.45 8.42
CA PRO A 112 -18.07 9.33 7.78
C PRO A 112 -17.38 8.87 6.49
N ALA A 113 -17.20 7.55 6.34
CA ALA A 113 -16.42 6.97 5.26
C ALA A 113 -17.23 6.91 3.95
N LEU A 114 -16.58 7.25 2.84
CA LEU A 114 -17.12 7.08 1.49
C LEU A 114 -15.97 6.88 0.49
N PRO A 115 -15.20 5.76 0.58
CA PRO A 115 -14.15 5.43 -0.38
C PRO A 115 -14.67 5.39 -1.82
N GLU A 116 -13.84 5.83 -2.78
CA GLU A 116 -14.22 5.89 -4.19
C GLU A 116 -14.34 4.51 -4.83
N SER A 117 -13.55 3.54 -4.37
CA SER A 117 -13.41 2.23 -5.01
C SER A 117 -13.56 1.07 -4.04
N ALA A 118 -13.83 -0.11 -4.59
CA ALA A 118 -13.84 -1.37 -3.85
C ALA A 118 -12.50 -1.64 -3.14
N TYR A 119 -11.38 -1.17 -3.69
CA TYR A 119 -10.08 -1.21 -3.03
C TYR A 119 -10.08 -0.40 -1.74
N GLY A 120 -10.47 0.87 -1.79
CA GLY A 120 -10.56 1.71 -0.59
C GLY A 120 -11.49 1.12 0.47
N TRP A 121 -12.63 0.57 0.05
CA TRP A 121 -13.57 -0.11 0.95
C TRP A 121 -12.97 -1.37 1.58
N SER A 122 -12.29 -2.24 0.83
CA SER A 122 -11.66 -3.45 1.39
C SER A 122 -10.57 -3.12 2.39
N LYS A 123 -9.79 -2.07 2.14
CA LYS A 123 -8.77 -1.57 3.07
C LYS A 123 -9.40 -1.01 4.35
N LEU A 124 -10.47 -0.26 4.24
CA LEU A 124 -11.21 0.26 5.39
C LEU A 124 -11.82 -0.88 6.22
N MET A 125 -12.40 -1.91 5.55
CA MET A 125 -12.92 -3.09 6.26
C MET A 125 -11.84 -3.81 7.04
N GLY A 126 -10.65 -4.00 6.46
CA GLY A 126 -9.50 -4.57 7.17
C GLY A 126 -9.10 -3.74 8.40
N GLN A 127 -9.08 -2.41 8.30
CA GLN A 127 -8.79 -1.54 9.44
C GLN A 127 -9.84 -1.67 10.55
N ILE A 128 -11.12 -1.77 10.21
CA ILE A 128 -12.21 -1.96 11.16
C ILE A 128 -12.10 -3.34 11.83
N GLU A 129 -11.87 -4.40 11.06
CA GLU A 129 -11.70 -5.76 11.57
C GLU A 129 -10.49 -5.84 12.51
N LEU A 130 -9.39 -5.17 12.17
CA LEU A 130 -8.20 -5.07 13.02
C LEU A 130 -8.52 -4.47 14.40
N GLY A 131 -9.31 -3.41 14.44
CA GLY A 131 -9.72 -2.77 15.70
C GLY A 131 -10.60 -3.67 16.57
N PHE A 132 -11.39 -4.57 15.98
CA PHE A 132 -12.13 -5.60 16.73
C PHE A 132 -11.19 -6.69 17.24
N LEU A 133 -10.24 -7.16 16.41
CA LEU A 133 -9.24 -8.14 16.81
C LEU A 133 -8.44 -7.65 18.02
N GLU A 134 -7.96 -6.42 18.01
CA GLU A 134 -7.22 -5.82 19.14
C GLU A 134 -8.06 -5.84 20.42
N LYS A 135 -9.33 -5.37 20.34
CA LYS A 135 -10.24 -5.35 21.50
C LYS A 135 -10.54 -6.74 22.06
N GLU A 136 -10.67 -7.73 21.19
CA GLU A 136 -11.01 -9.10 21.59
C GLU A 136 -9.83 -9.88 22.17
N THR A 137 -8.62 -9.65 21.63
CA THR A 137 -7.43 -10.46 21.93
C THR A 137 -6.44 -9.77 22.86
N GLY A 138 -6.47 -8.44 22.92
CA GLY A 138 -5.46 -7.63 23.57
C GLY A 138 -4.08 -7.67 22.88
N ILE A 139 -4.01 -8.14 21.62
CA ILE A 139 -2.81 -8.04 20.81
C ILE A 139 -2.70 -6.60 20.29
N PRO A 140 -1.60 -5.88 20.57
CA PRO A 140 -1.42 -4.53 20.06
C PRO A 140 -1.49 -4.47 18.53
N CYS A 141 -2.28 -3.56 18.00
CA CYS A 141 -2.45 -3.39 16.56
C CYS A 141 -2.23 -1.94 16.15
N CYS A 142 -1.69 -1.75 14.94
CA CYS A 142 -1.52 -0.43 14.34
C CYS A 142 -1.84 -0.50 12.84
N THR A 143 -2.56 0.50 12.34
CA THR A 143 -2.76 0.68 10.90
C THR A 143 -1.88 1.81 10.38
N LEU A 144 -1.02 1.53 9.41
CA LEU A 144 -0.27 2.55 8.69
C LEU A 144 -0.97 2.85 7.36
N MET A 145 -1.50 4.05 7.22
CA MET A 145 -2.24 4.48 6.03
C MET A 145 -1.27 5.09 5.02
N PHE A 146 -0.85 4.28 4.04
CA PHE A 146 0.09 4.75 3.03
C PHE A 146 -0.58 5.64 1.99
N HIS A 147 0.13 6.68 1.60
CA HIS A 147 -0.15 7.46 0.41
C HIS A 147 0.42 6.78 -0.84
N ASN A 148 0.78 7.52 -1.88
CA ASN A 148 1.27 6.91 -3.13
C ASN A 148 2.76 6.55 -3.00
N VAL A 149 3.03 5.30 -2.69
CA VAL A 149 4.41 4.78 -2.54
C VAL A 149 5.03 4.58 -3.91
N TYR A 150 6.28 5.01 -4.06
CA TYR A 150 7.09 4.75 -5.25
C TYR A 150 8.52 4.35 -4.86
N GLY A 151 9.22 3.71 -5.76
CA GLY A 151 10.61 3.27 -5.54
C GLY A 151 10.88 1.91 -6.18
N SER A 152 12.16 1.55 -6.29
CA SER A 152 12.61 0.27 -6.82
C SER A 152 12.80 -0.74 -5.67
N PRO A 153 12.48 -2.03 -5.90
CA PRO A 153 11.93 -2.62 -7.12
C PRO A 153 10.44 -2.37 -7.28
N CYS A 154 9.96 -2.23 -8.53
CA CYS A 154 8.53 -2.06 -8.81
C CYS A 154 8.13 -2.71 -10.13
N ASP A 155 6.81 -2.93 -10.34
CA ASP A 155 6.28 -3.43 -11.61
C ASP A 155 6.23 -2.32 -12.65
N TYR A 156 6.79 -2.59 -13.84
CA TYR A 156 6.74 -1.73 -15.02
C TYR A 156 5.76 -2.24 -16.09
N GLY A 157 5.01 -3.30 -15.80
CA GLY A 157 4.04 -3.91 -16.70
C GLY A 157 2.76 -3.09 -16.91
N GLU A 158 1.74 -3.74 -17.47
CA GLU A 158 0.47 -3.09 -17.78
C GLU A 158 -0.32 -2.69 -16.53
N ARG A 159 -0.09 -3.35 -15.40
CA ARG A 159 -0.75 -3.07 -14.11
C ARG A 159 -0.01 -2.08 -13.24
N SER A 160 1.09 -1.50 -13.75
CA SER A 160 1.96 -0.62 -12.97
C SER A 160 1.24 0.66 -12.51
N GLN A 161 1.69 1.18 -11.37
CA GLN A 161 1.28 2.48 -10.85
C GLN A 161 1.80 3.62 -11.76
N VAL A 162 1.33 4.85 -11.53
CA VAL A 162 1.57 5.99 -12.42
C VAL A 162 3.05 6.30 -12.66
N ILE A 163 3.89 6.34 -11.61
CA ILE A 163 5.33 6.67 -11.76
C ILE A 163 6.05 5.62 -12.59
N PRO A 164 6.02 4.30 -12.26
CA PRO A 164 6.67 3.30 -13.09
C PRO A 164 6.09 3.21 -14.50
N ALA A 165 4.79 3.46 -14.71
CA ALA A 165 4.20 3.52 -16.04
C ALA A 165 4.79 4.66 -16.87
N LEU A 166 4.93 5.86 -16.30
CA LEU A 166 5.54 7.01 -16.98
C LEU A 166 7.03 6.79 -17.24
N ILE A 167 7.77 6.18 -16.31
CA ILE A 167 9.19 5.81 -16.51
C ILE A 167 9.31 4.84 -17.69
N ARG A 168 8.47 3.78 -17.74
CA ARG A 168 8.47 2.84 -18.87
C ARG A 168 8.23 3.55 -20.19
N LYS A 169 7.24 4.45 -20.27
CA LYS A 169 6.94 5.21 -21.48
C LYS A 169 8.11 6.09 -21.89
N ALA A 170 8.78 6.76 -20.94
CA ALA A 170 9.97 7.58 -21.23
C ALA A 170 11.13 6.74 -21.76
N VAL A 171 11.37 5.55 -21.19
CA VAL A 171 12.42 4.63 -21.64
C VAL A 171 12.14 4.14 -23.06
N ASN A 172 10.90 3.81 -23.38
CA ASN A 172 10.48 3.24 -24.66
C ASN A 172 10.21 4.29 -25.74
N TYR A 173 10.16 5.58 -25.41
CA TYR A 173 9.91 6.66 -26.39
C TYR A 173 10.93 6.66 -27.52
N PRO A 174 10.54 6.83 -28.81
CA PRO A 174 9.17 7.13 -29.29
C PRO A 174 8.33 5.89 -29.64
N LYS A 175 8.79 4.65 -29.37
CA LYS A 175 8.05 3.41 -29.70
C LYS A 175 6.72 3.33 -28.92
N GLU A 176 6.74 3.80 -27.67
CA GLU A 176 5.56 3.95 -26.83
C GLU A 176 5.30 5.45 -26.64
N PRO A 177 4.09 5.99 -26.93
CA PRO A 177 3.78 7.39 -26.76
C PRO A 177 3.75 7.75 -25.26
N PHE A 178 4.22 8.96 -24.92
CA PHE A 178 4.26 9.43 -23.54
C PHE A 178 2.96 10.16 -23.19
N ASN A 179 1.89 9.39 -22.96
CA ASN A 179 0.57 9.94 -22.67
C ASN A 179 0.38 10.08 -21.16
N VAL A 180 -0.13 11.24 -20.75
CA VAL A 180 -0.64 11.52 -19.41
C VAL A 180 -2.17 11.55 -19.46
N TRP A 181 -2.82 10.85 -18.57
CA TRP A 181 -4.28 10.77 -18.57
C TRP A 181 -4.92 12.05 -18.02
N GLY A 182 -5.92 12.55 -18.73
CA GLY A 182 -6.61 13.78 -18.41
C GLY A 182 -5.68 15.00 -18.52
N SER A 183 -5.90 16.01 -17.69
CA SER A 183 -5.08 17.23 -17.68
C SER A 183 -3.74 17.08 -16.96
N GLY A 184 -3.53 15.97 -16.24
CA GLY A 184 -2.38 15.80 -15.35
C GLY A 184 -2.39 16.72 -14.11
N SER A 185 -3.43 17.52 -13.90
CA SER A 185 -3.53 18.45 -12.76
C SER A 185 -3.85 17.77 -11.43
N GLN A 186 -4.23 16.46 -11.47
CA GLN A 186 -4.50 15.71 -10.25
C GLN A 186 -3.25 15.65 -9.38
N GLY A 187 -3.35 16.17 -8.16
CA GLY A 187 -2.29 16.12 -7.17
C GLY A 187 -2.37 14.88 -6.30
N ARG A 188 -1.21 14.36 -5.91
CA ARG A 188 -1.08 13.25 -4.95
C ARG A 188 0.13 13.47 -4.05
N ALA A 189 0.06 12.95 -2.84
CA ALA A 189 1.23 12.85 -1.97
C ALA A 189 2.01 11.59 -2.34
N PHE A 190 3.24 11.75 -2.82
CA PHE A 190 4.14 10.64 -3.18
C PHE A 190 5.23 10.49 -2.13
N ILE A 191 5.45 9.27 -1.67
CA ILE A 191 6.46 8.92 -0.67
C ILE A 191 7.37 7.83 -1.19
N HIS A 192 8.68 7.96 -0.93
CA HIS A 192 9.64 6.95 -1.36
C HIS A 192 9.53 5.68 -0.49
N VAL A 193 9.82 4.53 -1.08
CA VAL A 193 9.73 3.24 -0.38
C VAL A 193 10.66 3.14 0.81
N ASP A 194 11.83 3.80 0.78
CA ASP A 194 12.78 3.80 1.91
C ASP A 194 12.18 4.50 3.14
N ASP A 195 11.45 5.62 2.94
CA ASP A 195 10.75 6.31 4.03
C ASP A 195 9.62 5.45 4.61
N ILE A 196 8.97 4.64 3.76
CA ILE A 196 7.96 3.65 4.19
C ILE A 196 8.59 2.56 5.05
N VAL A 197 9.75 2.05 4.65
CA VAL A 197 10.48 1.03 5.44
C VAL A 197 10.88 1.59 6.80
N GLU A 198 11.38 2.83 6.85
CA GLU A 198 11.68 3.50 8.11
C GLU A 198 10.43 3.67 8.99
N ALA A 199 9.32 4.11 8.39
CA ALA A 199 8.05 4.23 9.11
C ALA A 199 7.54 2.89 9.66
N LEU A 200 7.69 1.79 8.93
CA LEU A 200 7.36 0.44 9.41
C LEU A 200 8.23 0.04 10.59
N CYS A 201 9.53 0.29 10.55
CA CYS A 201 10.44 0.02 11.66
C CYS A 201 10.08 0.85 12.90
N LEU A 202 9.81 2.14 12.73
CA LEU A 202 9.37 3.02 13.81
C LEU A 202 8.03 2.59 14.41
N ALA A 203 7.10 2.12 13.59
CA ALA A 203 5.81 1.63 14.05
C ALA A 203 5.95 0.34 14.88
N LEU A 204 6.87 -0.56 14.53
CA LEU A 204 7.19 -1.73 15.35
C LEU A 204 7.73 -1.35 16.74
N GLU A 205 8.43 -0.22 16.85
CA GLU A 205 9.00 0.25 18.12
C GLU A 205 8.00 1.07 18.95
N LYS A 206 7.17 1.92 18.30
CA LYS A 206 6.42 3.01 18.95
C LYS A 206 4.99 3.18 18.44
N GLY A 207 4.54 2.42 17.48
CA GLY A 207 3.25 2.64 16.79
C GLY A 207 2.01 2.10 17.50
N TRP A 208 2.16 1.29 18.51
CA TRP A 208 1.09 0.45 19.08
C TRP A 208 -0.06 1.21 19.77
N GLU A 209 0.17 2.41 20.25
CA GLU A 209 -0.83 3.19 20.99
C GLU A 209 -1.61 4.18 20.12
N HIS A 210 -1.30 4.26 18.84
CA HIS A 210 -1.83 5.31 17.96
C HIS A 210 -3.04 4.90 17.11
N GLY A 211 -3.41 3.61 17.10
CA GLY A 211 -4.53 3.08 16.30
C GLY A 211 -4.23 3.11 14.81
N TYR A 212 -4.40 4.26 14.14
CA TYR A 212 -3.99 4.43 12.73
C TYR A 212 -3.25 5.75 12.52
N ILE A 213 -2.24 5.69 11.65
CA ILE A 213 -1.29 6.79 11.39
C ILE A 213 -1.16 6.96 9.88
N GLN A 214 -1.28 8.18 9.39
CA GLN A 214 -1.00 8.49 7.99
C GLN A 214 0.49 8.60 7.72
N ILE A 215 0.96 7.90 6.69
CA ILE A 215 2.36 7.91 6.26
C ILE A 215 2.45 8.50 4.86
N GLY A 216 2.90 9.73 4.79
CA GLY A 216 3.06 10.47 3.54
C GLY A 216 3.55 11.90 3.78
N PRO A 217 4.08 12.56 2.76
CA PRO A 217 4.49 13.95 2.87
C PRO A 217 3.27 14.88 2.93
N SER A 218 3.46 16.05 3.53
CA SER A 218 2.47 17.13 3.52
C SER A 218 2.38 17.88 2.18
N VAL A 219 3.26 17.54 1.24
CA VAL A 219 3.34 18.17 -0.09
C VAL A 219 2.60 17.31 -1.11
N CYS A 220 1.80 17.97 -1.94
CA CYS A 220 1.13 17.36 -3.09
C CYS A 220 1.88 17.72 -4.36
N THR A 221 2.08 16.70 -5.21
CA THR A 221 2.73 16.84 -6.54
C THR A 221 1.73 16.43 -7.62
N SER A 222 1.56 17.25 -8.65
CA SER A 222 0.70 16.91 -9.77
C SER A 222 1.32 15.81 -10.66
N ILE A 223 0.47 15.04 -11.33
CA ILE A 223 0.93 14.04 -12.31
C ILE A 223 1.71 14.71 -13.44
N LYS A 224 1.33 15.94 -13.81
CA LYS A 224 2.05 16.74 -14.81
C LYS A 224 3.48 17.05 -14.37
N GLU A 225 3.68 17.53 -13.14
CA GLU A 225 5.02 17.81 -12.60
C GLU A 225 5.90 16.55 -12.55
N ILE A 226 5.31 15.39 -12.23
CA ILE A 226 6.01 14.10 -12.28
C ILE A 226 6.40 13.76 -13.71
N ALA A 227 5.50 13.90 -14.67
CA ALA A 227 5.76 13.62 -16.07
C ALA A 227 6.89 14.53 -16.61
N GLU A 228 6.82 15.82 -16.34
CA GLU A 228 7.86 16.80 -16.72
C GLU A 228 9.21 16.48 -16.08
N THR A 229 9.21 16.05 -14.81
CA THR A 229 10.42 15.63 -14.09
C THR A 229 11.04 14.38 -14.73
N ILE A 230 10.23 13.36 -15.07
CA ILE A 230 10.70 12.15 -15.74
C ILE A 230 11.29 12.48 -17.12
N VAL A 231 10.61 13.33 -17.91
CA VAL A 231 11.13 13.79 -19.21
C VAL A 231 12.46 14.48 -19.04
N LYS A 232 12.58 15.39 -18.09
CA LYS A 232 13.83 16.11 -17.79
C LYS A 232 14.97 15.15 -17.43
N ILE A 233 14.70 14.18 -16.54
CA ILE A 233 15.69 13.20 -16.09
C ILE A 233 16.11 12.27 -17.25
N SER A 234 15.18 11.91 -18.14
CA SER A 234 15.47 11.03 -19.27
C SER A 234 16.49 11.58 -20.27
N GLY A 235 16.69 12.90 -20.28
CA GLY A 235 17.53 13.59 -21.27
C GLY A 235 17.02 13.51 -22.71
N LYS A 236 15.83 12.96 -22.95
CA LYS A 236 15.23 12.80 -24.28
C LYS A 236 14.30 13.97 -24.60
N ASN A 237 14.16 14.28 -25.88
CA ASN A 237 13.13 15.20 -26.36
C ASN A 237 11.79 14.44 -26.48
N ILE A 238 11.01 14.41 -25.42
CA ILE A 238 9.73 13.68 -25.32
C ILE A 238 8.59 14.69 -25.36
N GLU A 239 7.64 14.46 -26.27
CA GLU A 239 6.37 15.18 -26.28
C GLU A 239 5.40 14.52 -25.28
N ILE A 240 4.88 15.32 -24.37
CA ILE A 240 3.86 14.89 -23.40
C ILE A 240 2.49 15.10 -24.04
N VAL A 241 1.70 14.03 -24.18
CA VAL A 241 0.38 14.02 -24.84
C VAL A 241 -0.72 13.74 -23.81
#